data_275a992be448eb6a6376e9327c75f876
#
_entry.id   275a992be448eb6a6376e9327c75f876
#
_cell.length_a   1.000
_cell.length_b   1.000
_cell.length_c   1.000
_cell.angle_alpha   90.00
_cell.angle_beta   90.00
_cell.angle_gamma   90.00
#
_symmetry.space_group_name_H-M   'P 1'
#
loop_
_entity.id
_entity.type
_entity.pdbx_description
1 polymer ?
#
loop_
_entity_poly.entity_id
_entity_poly.type
_entity_poly.pdbx_seq_one_letter_code
_entity_poly.pdbx_strand_id
1 'polypeptide(L)'
;MSQAKCRILYVDDHDDSAEMMKLLLAPMNYDVVAARTCEESLELAKSEPFDLYVLDKRLPDGSGIELCKQLNILTPGVPCIFYTGDAYEVNLQEAEAAGADAYVPKPDVQELIETVQKFLDERDCAAA
;
A
#
# COMPACT_ATOMS: atom_id res chain seq x y z
N MET A 1 2.82 -23.38 16.25
CA MET A 1 3.48 -22.10 16.26
C MET A 1 3.05 -21.25 15.07
N SER A 2 2.55 -20.09 15.34
CA SER A 2 2.09 -19.23 14.26
C SER A 2 3.26 -18.48 13.63
N GLN A 3 3.24 -18.36 12.32
CA GLN A 3 4.19 -17.52 11.62
C GLN A 3 3.60 -16.14 11.47
N ALA A 4 4.45 -15.14 11.65
CA ALA A 4 4.03 -13.78 11.42
C ALA A 4 3.75 -13.60 9.93
N LYS A 5 2.64 -12.95 9.62
CA LYS A 5 2.29 -12.63 8.24
C LYS A 5 2.80 -11.25 7.90
N CYS A 6 3.19 -11.06 6.65
CA CYS A 6 3.42 -9.72 6.15
C CYS A 6 2.10 -8.97 6.17
N ARG A 7 2.12 -7.75 6.68
CA ARG A 7 0.93 -6.94 6.80
C ARG A 7 0.95 -5.80 5.80
N ILE A 8 -0.12 -5.69 5.06
CA ILE A 8 -0.27 -4.70 3.99
C ILE A 8 -1.42 -3.76 4.34
N LEU A 9 -1.16 -2.46 4.32
CA LEU A 9 -2.23 -1.47 4.43
C LEU A 9 -2.62 -1.06 3.02
N TYR A 10 -3.85 -1.37 2.63
CA TYR A 10 -4.38 -1.07 1.32
C TYR A 10 -5.34 0.11 1.43
N VAL A 11 -5.00 1.24 0.82
CA VAL A 11 -5.75 2.49 0.97
C VAL A 11 -6.46 2.81 -0.34
N ASP A 12 -7.77 2.67 -0.33
CA ASP A 12 -8.63 2.88 -1.50
C ASP A 12 -10.04 3.07 -0.98
N ASP A 13 -10.76 4.05 -1.51
CA ASP A 13 -12.13 4.31 -1.07
C ASP A 13 -13.17 3.43 -1.75
N HIS A 14 -12.74 2.52 -2.62
CA HIS A 14 -13.63 1.57 -3.28
C HIS A 14 -13.63 0.25 -2.53
N ASP A 15 -14.75 -0.07 -1.89
CA ASP A 15 -14.86 -1.30 -1.10
C ASP A 15 -14.62 -2.56 -1.92
N ASP A 16 -15.09 -2.57 -3.17
CA ASP A 16 -14.91 -3.72 -4.05
C ASP A 16 -13.44 -4.01 -4.32
N SER A 17 -12.65 -2.96 -4.51
CA SER A 17 -11.21 -3.10 -4.74
C SER A 17 -10.53 -3.67 -3.51
N ALA A 18 -10.90 -3.20 -2.33
CA ALA A 18 -10.33 -3.68 -1.07
C ALA A 18 -10.65 -5.16 -0.85
N GLU A 19 -11.90 -5.56 -1.08
CA GLU A 19 -12.30 -6.95 -0.92
C GLU A 19 -11.55 -7.85 -1.90
N MET A 20 -11.41 -7.40 -3.15
CA MET A 20 -10.68 -8.16 -4.15
C MET A 20 -9.22 -8.36 -3.74
N MET A 21 -8.58 -7.30 -3.21
CA MET A 21 -7.20 -7.40 -2.78
C MET A 21 -7.03 -8.39 -1.64
N LYS A 22 -7.95 -8.39 -0.68
CA LYS A 22 -7.90 -9.35 0.41
C LYS A 22 -7.99 -10.77 -0.11
N LEU A 23 -8.89 -11.02 -1.06
CA LEU A 23 -9.05 -12.36 -1.64
C LEU A 23 -7.82 -12.78 -2.45
N LEU A 24 -7.24 -11.87 -3.21
CA LEU A 24 -6.11 -12.19 -4.07
C LEU A 24 -4.83 -12.44 -3.28
N LEU A 25 -4.64 -11.75 -2.18
CA LEU A 25 -3.40 -11.84 -1.41
C LEU A 25 -3.47 -12.83 -0.24
N ALA A 26 -4.67 -13.24 0.14
CA ALA A 26 -4.83 -14.21 1.23
C ALA A 26 -4.09 -15.53 0.98
N PRO A 27 -4.14 -16.13 -0.23
CA PRO A 27 -3.42 -17.38 -0.46
C PRO A 27 -1.91 -17.27 -0.31
N MET A 28 -1.37 -16.06 -0.37
CA MET A 28 0.07 -15.82 -0.22
C MET A 28 0.46 -15.60 1.23
N ASN A 29 -0.48 -15.76 2.14
CA ASN A 29 -0.27 -15.58 3.57
C ASN A 29 0.06 -14.13 3.94
N TYR A 30 -0.54 -13.19 3.23
CA TYR A 30 -0.44 -11.75 3.55
C TYR A 30 -1.71 -11.30 4.25
N ASP A 31 -1.55 -10.47 5.26
CA ASP A 31 -2.66 -9.90 6.01
C ASP A 31 -2.95 -8.49 5.48
N VAL A 32 -4.08 -8.32 4.81
CA VAL A 32 -4.45 -7.05 4.18
C VAL A 32 -5.45 -6.33 5.06
N VAL A 33 -5.10 -5.12 5.46
CA VAL A 33 -5.99 -4.24 6.22
C VAL A 33 -6.35 -3.09 5.29
N ALA A 34 -7.64 -2.82 5.15
CA ALA A 34 -8.12 -1.78 4.25
C ALA A 34 -8.42 -0.50 5.00
N ALA A 35 -8.08 0.63 4.39
CA ALA A 35 -8.44 1.96 4.86
C ALA A 35 -9.05 2.71 3.68
N ARG A 36 -9.99 3.60 3.96
CA ARG A 36 -10.72 4.32 2.92
C ARG A 36 -10.30 5.78 2.79
N THR A 37 -9.61 6.31 3.78
CA THR A 37 -9.25 7.72 3.83
C THR A 37 -7.82 7.88 4.31
N CYS A 38 -7.27 9.07 4.08
CA CYS A 38 -5.94 9.42 4.58
C CYS A 38 -5.93 9.37 6.11
N GLU A 39 -6.95 9.92 6.74
CA GLU A 39 -7.03 9.95 8.19
C GLU A 39 -7.03 8.56 8.79
N GLU A 40 -7.87 7.67 8.25
CA GLU A 40 -7.93 6.29 8.72
C GLU A 40 -6.59 5.58 8.56
N SER A 41 -5.93 5.81 7.42
CA SER A 41 -4.62 5.22 7.14
C SER A 41 -3.58 5.63 8.16
N LEU A 42 -3.53 6.91 8.48
CA LEU A 42 -2.56 7.42 9.44
C LEU A 42 -2.84 6.89 10.84
N GLU A 43 -4.11 6.80 11.23
CA GLU A 43 -4.47 6.23 12.52
C GLU A 43 -4.03 4.78 12.63
N LEU A 44 -4.26 4.00 11.60
CA LEU A 44 -3.84 2.60 11.58
C LEU A 44 -2.33 2.46 11.61
N ALA A 45 -1.63 3.28 10.83
CA ALA A 45 -0.17 3.22 10.77
C ALA A 45 0.48 3.61 12.09
N LYS A 46 -0.18 4.47 12.87
CA LYS A 46 0.32 4.85 14.19
C LYS A 46 0.10 3.76 15.23
N SER A 47 -0.97 2.98 15.09
CA SER A 47 -1.34 2.01 16.12
C SER A 47 -0.87 0.59 15.83
N GLU A 48 -0.52 0.27 14.58
CA GLU A 48 -0.14 -1.08 14.19
C GLU A 48 1.01 -1.04 13.19
N PRO A 49 1.90 -2.03 13.24
CA PRO A 49 2.99 -2.08 12.25
C PRO A 49 2.50 -2.66 10.93
N PHE A 50 3.01 -2.11 9.84
CA PHE A 50 2.77 -2.62 8.49
C PHE A 50 4.10 -2.83 7.78
N ASP A 51 4.09 -3.76 6.83
CA ASP A 51 5.27 -4.10 6.05
C ASP A 51 5.26 -3.45 4.68
N LEU A 52 4.09 -3.00 4.24
CA LEU A 52 3.92 -2.41 2.92
C LEU A 52 2.66 -1.55 2.91
N TYR A 53 2.72 -0.43 2.21
CA TYR A 53 1.56 0.40 1.94
C TYR A 53 1.23 0.36 0.46
N VAL A 54 -0.03 0.13 0.12
CA VAL A 54 -0.54 0.23 -1.25
C VAL A 54 -1.58 1.36 -1.25
N LEU A 55 -1.32 2.40 -2.03
CA LEU A 55 -2.08 3.64 -1.95
C LEU A 55 -2.74 3.98 -3.27
N ASP A 56 -3.97 4.46 -3.22
CA ASP A 56 -4.57 5.15 -4.35
C ASP A 56 -4.16 6.62 -4.31
N LYS A 57 -4.03 7.24 -5.46
CA LYS A 57 -3.63 8.63 -5.54
C LYS A 57 -4.72 9.59 -5.07
N ARG A 58 -5.98 9.26 -5.32
CA ARG A 58 -7.12 10.11 -4.96
C ARG A 58 -7.94 9.47 -3.87
N LEU A 59 -8.09 10.18 -2.77
CA LEU A 59 -8.86 9.73 -1.62
C LEU A 59 -9.87 10.81 -1.24
N PRO A 60 -10.96 10.44 -0.55
CA PRO A 60 -12.04 11.41 -0.25
C PRO A 60 -11.57 12.62 0.55
N ASP A 61 -10.61 12.44 1.42
CA ASP A 61 -10.14 13.51 2.32
C ASP A 61 -8.76 14.05 1.95
N GLY A 62 -8.23 13.68 0.76
CA GLY A 62 -6.96 14.23 0.35
C GLY A 62 -6.28 13.43 -0.74
N SER A 63 -4.98 13.62 -0.82
CA SER A 63 -4.15 13.04 -1.86
C SER A 63 -3.32 11.90 -1.31
N GLY A 64 -3.25 10.79 -2.07
CA GLY A 64 -2.34 9.71 -1.75
C GLY A 64 -0.88 10.14 -1.78
N ILE A 65 -0.56 11.16 -2.56
CA ILE A 65 0.80 11.72 -2.60
C ILE A 65 1.16 12.31 -1.23
N GLU A 66 0.27 13.11 -0.66
CA GLU A 66 0.50 13.69 0.67
C GLU A 66 0.53 12.59 1.74
N LEU A 67 -0.36 11.62 1.61
CA LEU A 67 -0.36 10.49 2.53
C LEU A 67 0.96 9.72 2.48
N CYS A 68 1.49 9.50 1.29
CA CYS A 68 2.77 8.82 1.11
C CYS A 68 3.90 9.56 1.84
N LYS A 69 3.93 10.89 1.71
CA LYS A 69 4.93 11.70 2.41
C LYS A 69 4.82 11.54 3.91
N GLN A 70 3.60 11.59 4.44
CA GLN A 70 3.37 11.46 5.87
C GLN A 70 3.73 10.07 6.39
N LEU A 71 3.39 9.04 5.62
CA LEU A 71 3.74 7.68 6.00
C LEU A 71 5.25 7.46 6.00
N ASN A 72 5.96 8.06 5.06
CA ASN A 72 7.41 7.97 5.03
C ASN A 72 8.07 8.64 6.23
N ILE A 73 7.48 9.71 6.73
CA ILE A 73 7.97 10.37 7.92
C ILE A 73 7.66 9.51 9.16
N LEU A 74 6.45 8.97 9.22
CA LEU A 74 5.97 8.21 10.37
C LEU A 74 6.69 6.86 10.49
N THR A 75 6.85 6.17 9.36
CA THR A 75 7.43 4.83 9.33
C THR A 75 8.46 4.75 8.20
N PRO A 76 9.63 5.38 8.37
CA PRO A 76 10.68 5.30 7.36
C PRO A 76 11.11 3.85 7.16
N GLY A 77 11.33 3.46 5.93
CA GLY A 77 11.73 2.10 5.60
C GLY A 77 10.60 1.18 5.21
N VAL A 78 9.35 1.57 5.40
CA VAL A 78 8.21 0.78 4.91
C VAL A 78 7.93 1.22 3.48
N PRO A 79 7.99 0.31 2.50
CA PRO A 79 7.79 0.71 1.10
C PRO A 79 6.35 1.12 0.81
N CYS A 80 6.20 2.04 -0.12
CA CYS A 80 4.90 2.51 -0.61
C CYS A 80 4.77 2.20 -2.09
N ILE A 81 3.67 1.58 -2.47
CA ILE A 81 3.34 1.32 -3.87
C ILE A 81 2.07 2.09 -4.20
N PHE A 82 2.08 2.86 -5.28
CA PHE A 82 0.85 3.44 -5.80
C PHE A 82 0.16 2.47 -6.74
N TYR A 83 -1.13 2.27 -6.53
CA TYR A 83 -1.98 1.47 -7.41
C TYR A 83 -3.19 2.32 -7.74
N THR A 84 -3.17 2.96 -8.91
CA THR A 84 -4.13 4.00 -9.24
C THR A 84 -4.43 4.02 -10.74
N GLY A 85 -5.61 4.55 -11.08
CA GLY A 85 -6.00 4.69 -12.47
C GLY A 85 -5.32 5.84 -13.21
N ASP A 86 -4.61 6.68 -12.48
CA ASP A 86 -3.89 7.83 -13.03
C ASP A 86 -2.47 7.44 -13.39
N ALA A 87 -2.26 6.97 -14.62
CA ALA A 87 -0.98 6.37 -15.02
C ALA A 87 -0.17 7.27 -15.97
N TYR A 88 -0.12 8.57 -15.72
CA TYR A 88 0.66 9.48 -16.54
C TYR A 88 2.04 9.72 -15.93
N GLU A 89 3.02 10.01 -16.80
CA GLU A 89 4.40 10.25 -16.36
C GLU A 89 4.52 11.34 -15.30
N VAL A 90 3.72 12.39 -15.42
CA VAL A 90 3.72 13.47 -14.44
C VAL A 90 3.37 12.93 -13.04
N ASN A 91 2.40 12.03 -12.99
CA ASN A 91 1.98 11.43 -11.72
C ASN A 91 3.05 10.51 -11.17
N LEU A 92 3.76 9.83 -12.05
CA LEU A 92 4.87 8.97 -11.64
C LEU A 92 5.97 9.78 -10.97
N GLN A 93 6.32 10.93 -11.55
CA GLN A 93 7.36 11.80 -10.99
C GLN A 93 6.94 12.33 -9.61
N GLU A 94 5.68 12.74 -9.48
CA GLU A 94 5.16 13.19 -8.18
C GLU A 94 5.22 12.08 -7.14
N ALA A 95 4.86 10.87 -7.53
CA ALA A 95 4.89 9.73 -6.63
C ALA A 95 6.31 9.43 -6.16
N GLU A 96 7.27 9.45 -7.08
CA GLU A 96 8.67 9.21 -6.73
C GLU A 96 9.19 10.29 -5.80
N ALA A 97 8.85 11.55 -6.06
CA ALA A 97 9.28 12.66 -5.22
C ALA A 97 8.67 12.56 -3.82
N ALA A 98 7.51 11.95 -3.67
CA ALA A 98 6.87 11.74 -2.39
C ALA A 98 7.45 10.55 -1.61
N GLY A 99 8.31 9.77 -2.24
CA GLY A 99 8.94 8.62 -1.60
C GLY A 99 8.34 7.29 -1.98
N ALA A 100 7.54 7.23 -3.06
CA ALA A 100 6.98 5.97 -3.52
C ALA A 100 8.08 5.09 -4.11
N ASP A 101 7.97 3.81 -3.85
CA ASP A 101 8.93 2.83 -4.33
C ASP A 101 8.51 2.18 -5.64
N ALA A 102 7.22 2.23 -5.94
CA ALA A 102 6.70 1.70 -7.21
C ALA A 102 5.36 2.35 -7.55
N TYR A 103 4.99 2.27 -8.81
CA TYR A 103 3.75 2.82 -9.33
C TYR A 103 3.16 1.79 -10.29
N VAL A 104 1.97 1.30 -9.98
CA VAL A 104 1.29 0.29 -10.80
C VAL A 104 -0.04 0.86 -11.27
N PRO A 105 -0.32 0.84 -12.58
CA PRO A 105 -1.59 1.35 -13.09
C PRO A 105 -2.72 0.36 -12.86
N LYS A 106 -3.89 0.89 -12.48
CA LYS A 106 -5.10 0.07 -12.44
C LYS A 106 -5.57 -0.18 -13.88
N PRO A 107 -6.12 -1.31 -14.18
CA PRO A 107 -6.44 -2.44 -13.30
C PRO A 107 -5.42 -3.58 -13.40
N ASP A 108 -4.16 -3.29 -13.53
CA ASP A 108 -3.13 -4.30 -13.73
C ASP A 108 -2.83 -5.04 -12.42
N VAL A 109 -3.73 -5.93 -12.06
CA VAL A 109 -3.65 -6.71 -10.82
C VAL A 109 -2.44 -7.62 -10.82
N GLN A 110 -2.10 -8.19 -11.97
CA GLN A 110 -0.96 -9.10 -12.07
C GLN A 110 0.34 -8.37 -11.73
N GLU A 111 0.52 -7.19 -12.29
CA GLU A 111 1.72 -6.40 -11.99
C GLU A 111 1.75 -5.99 -10.51
N LEU A 112 0.59 -5.66 -9.96
CA LEU A 112 0.52 -5.29 -8.55
C LEU A 112 0.95 -6.45 -7.66
N ILE A 113 0.42 -7.65 -7.92
CA ILE A 113 0.77 -8.84 -7.13
C ILE A 113 2.28 -9.11 -7.21
N GLU A 114 2.84 -9.04 -8.41
CA GLU A 114 4.27 -9.28 -8.60
C GLU A 114 5.11 -8.24 -7.87
N THR A 115 4.67 -6.99 -7.90
CA THR A 115 5.38 -5.90 -7.22
C THR A 115 5.32 -6.10 -5.70
N VAL A 116 4.14 -6.44 -5.18
CA VAL A 116 3.97 -6.72 -3.76
C VAL A 116 4.89 -7.86 -3.32
N GLN A 117 4.91 -8.95 -4.08
CA GLN A 117 5.76 -10.09 -3.78
C GLN A 117 7.24 -9.71 -3.77
N LYS A 118 7.65 -8.91 -4.73
CA LYS A 118 9.04 -8.46 -4.83
C LYS A 118 9.48 -7.72 -3.56
N PHE A 119 8.66 -6.76 -3.12
CA PHE A 119 9.02 -5.98 -1.93
C PHE A 119 8.95 -6.80 -0.65
N LEU A 120 7.96 -7.68 -0.53
CA LEU A 120 7.80 -8.46 0.69
C LEU A 120 8.77 -9.64 0.77
N ASP A 121 9.18 -10.21 -0.35
CA ASP A 121 10.18 -11.28 -0.37
C ASP A 121 11.55 -10.79 0.09
N GLU A 122 11.85 -9.53 -0.18
CA GLU A 122 13.11 -8.93 0.23
C GLU A 122 13.08 -8.42 1.67
N ARG A 123 11.91 -8.48 2.31
CA ARG A 123 11.70 -7.92 3.63
C ARG A 123 11.46 -9.02 4.64
N ASP A 124 12.07 -8.88 5.80
CA ASP A 124 11.83 -9.80 6.92
C ASP A 124 10.55 -9.34 7.63
N CYS A 125 9.42 -9.88 7.19
CA CYS A 125 8.11 -9.43 7.64
C CYS A 125 7.85 -9.80 9.09
N ALA A 126 7.63 -8.76 9.89
CA ALA A 126 7.06 -8.88 11.23
C ALA A 126 7.49 -10.13 11.98
N ALA A 127 8.74 -10.46 11.89
CA ALA A 127 9.25 -11.64 12.52
C ALA A 127 9.13 -11.59 14.04
N ALA A 128 8.77 -10.48 14.53
CA ALA A 128 8.64 -10.26 15.96
C ALA A 128 7.55 -11.09 16.55
#